data_b414c227091c47735be12c4e067c4c59
#
_entry.id   b414c227091c47735be12c4e067c4c59
#
_cell.length_a   1.000
_cell.length_b   1.000
_cell.length_c   1.000
_cell.angle_alpha   90.00
_cell.angle_beta   90.00
_cell.angle_gamma   90.00
#
_symmetry.space_group_name_H-M   'P 1'
#
loop_
_entity.id
_entity.type
_entity.pdbx_description
1 polymer ?
#
loop_
_entity_poly.entity_id
_entity_poly.type
_entity_poly.pdbx_seq_one_letter_code
_entity_poly.pdbx_strand_id
1 'polypeptide(L)'
;RLLSRGLGDVYKRQVSITAITGSSGGGKNPSNKNHHSTRSKDIFSYNINSHRHLAEIYQSFPNLKETLSFIPLSGPFSRGIYLTSHIETFEDVTHESLNLSLVDCFKSSPFIRIQNNTKLSNVVGSNYCDISLSFNDQRHFVVEACLDNLVKGASGNAVECMNIIFDLDQSL
;
A
#
# COMPACT_ATOMS: atom_id res chain seq x y z
N ARG A 1 -3.20 -9.16 -2.34
CA ARG A 1 -4.43 -9.87 -1.85
C ARG A 1 -5.41 -8.95 -1.11
N LEU A 2 -5.04 -7.71 -0.82
CA LEU A 2 -5.86 -6.73 -0.09
C LEU A 2 -7.24 -6.42 -0.71
N LEU A 3 -7.35 -6.51 -2.02
CA LEU A 3 -8.57 -6.12 -2.73
C LEU A 3 -9.41 -7.30 -3.25
N SER A 4 -8.90 -8.54 -3.17
CA SER A 4 -9.57 -9.68 -3.83
C SER A 4 -10.50 -10.49 -2.93
N ARG A 5 -10.35 -10.46 -1.62
CA ARG A 5 -11.18 -11.27 -0.72
C ARG A 5 -12.39 -10.52 -0.13
N GLY A 6 -12.33 -9.19 -0.02
CA GLY A 6 -13.42 -8.40 0.53
C GLY A 6 -14.20 -7.57 -0.51
N LEU A 7 -13.63 -7.40 -1.72
CA LEU A 7 -14.22 -6.62 -2.81
C LEU A 7 -14.37 -7.46 -4.09
N GLY A 8 -14.38 -8.80 -3.97
CA GLY A 8 -14.27 -9.74 -5.08
C GLY A 8 -15.32 -9.63 -6.17
N ASP A 9 -16.50 -9.16 -5.87
CA ASP A 9 -17.63 -9.05 -6.81
C ASP A 9 -18.09 -7.60 -7.09
N VAL A 10 -17.46 -6.61 -6.46
CA VAL A 10 -17.74 -5.21 -6.78
C VAL A 10 -16.98 -4.86 -8.07
N TYR A 11 -17.69 -4.67 -9.16
CA TYR A 11 -17.14 -4.24 -10.44
C TYR A 11 -16.49 -2.85 -10.24
N LYS A 12 -15.19 -2.81 -10.23
CA LYS A 12 -14.41 -1.57 -10.09
C LYS A 12 -14.36 -0.87 -11.43
N ARG A 13 -14.82 0.36 -11.50
CA ARG A 13 -14.78 1.16 -12.71
C ARG A 13 -13.38 1.71 -12.94
N GLN A 14 -12.74 2.23 -11.89
CA GLN A 14 -11.40 2.76 -11.95
C GLN A 14 -10.70 2.67 -10.58
N VAL A 15 -9.41 2.40 -10.61
CA VAL A 15 -8.53 2.46 -9.44
C VAL A 15 -7.33 3.35 -9.77
N SER A 16 -7.14 4.40 -9.01
CA SER A 16 -5.97 5.28 -9.14
C SER A 16 -5.16 5.22 -7.86
N ILE A 17 -3.91 4.76 -7.97
CA ILE A 17 -2.99 4.62 -6.84
C ILE A 17 -1.87 5.63 -6.96
N THR A 18 -1.72 6.47 -5.94
CA THR A 18 -0.55 7.31 -5.73
C THR A 18 0.25 6.79 -4.56
N ALA A 19 1.53 6.49 -4.75
CA ALA A 19 2.41 5.95 -3.71
C ALA A 19 3.66 6.81 -3.54
N ILE A 20 3.83 7.43 -2.38
CA ILE A 20 5.00 8.25 -2.05
C ILE A 20 5.99 7.42 -1.26
N THR A 21 7.23 7.28 -1.76
CA THR A 21 8.29 6.50 -1.11
C THR A 21 9.47 7.34 -0.65
N GLY A 22 10.03 6.98 0.49
CA GLY A 22 11.25 7.57 1.02
C GLY A 22 12.51 7.19 0.21
N SER A 23 13.59 7.96 0.40
CA SER A 23 14.86 7.79 -0.35
C SER A 23 15.53 6.43 -0.14
N SER A 24 15.35 5.79 1.00
CA SER A 24 15.91 4.46 1.29
C SER A 24 15.37 3.35 0.37
N GLY A 25 14.22 3.56 -0.31
CA GLY A 25 13.70 2.66 -1.34
C GLY A 25 14.55 2.60 -2.62
N GLY A 26 15.46 3.54 -2.82
CA GLY A 26 16.38 3.57 -3.97
C GLY A 26 17.48 2.52 -3.96
N GLY A 27 17.59 1.74 -2.88
CA GLY A 27 18.61 0.71 -2.72
C GLY A 27 20.00 1.26 -2.33
N LYS A 28 21.00 0.37 -2.32
CA LYS A 28 22.36 0.65 -1.79
C LYS A 28 23.24 1.42 -2.78
N ASN A 29 22.98 1.35 -4.07
CA ASN A 29 23.82 2.02 -5.06
C ASN A 29 23.44 3.50 -5.19
N PRO A 30 24.34 4.45 -4.84
CA PRO A 30 24.02 5.87 -4.96
C PRO A 30 23.85 6.27 -6.42
N SER A 31 22.83 7.10 -6.65
CA SER A 31 22.60 7.77 -7.92
C SER A 31 22.05 9.18 -7.67
N ASN A 32 22.15 10.07 -8.63
CA ASN A 32 21.55 11.40 -8.49
C ASN A 32 20.05 11.36 -8.20
N LYS A 33 19.36 10.26 -8.59
CA LYS A 33 17.91 10.09 -8.38
C LYS A 33 17.54 9.58 -6.99
N ASN A 34 18.45 8.90 -6.27
CA ASN A 34 18.16 8.32 -4.94
C ASN A 34 19.02 8.91 -3.82
N HIS A 35 19.87 9.89 -4.13
CA HIS A 35 20.68 10.58 -3.11
C HIS A 35 19.77 11.43 -2.21
N HIS A 36 19.79 11.14 -0.90
CA HIS A 36 18.85 11.76 0.04
C HIS A 36 18.94 13.30 0.07
N SER A 37 20.14 13.87 0.02
CA SER A 37 20.32 15.32 0.03
C SER A 37 19.64 16.03 -1.17
N THR A 38 19.52 15.36 -2.30
CA THR A 38 18.75 15.85 -3.46
C THR A 38 17.26 15.63 -3.25
N ARG A 39 16.86 14.43 -2.82
CA ARG A 39 15.45 14.08 -2.63
C ARG A 39 14.78 14.76 -1.45
N SER A 40 15.53 15.15 -0.40
CA SER A 40 14.97 15.80 0.80
C SER A 40 14.34 17.17 0.53
N LYS A 41 14.53 17.73 -0.65
CA LYS A 41 14.03 19.06 -1.03
C LYS A 41 12.96 19.03 -2.13
N ASP A 42 12.61 17.82 -2.62
CA ASP A 42 11.77 17.74 -3.81
C ASP A 42 10.81 16.52 -3.77
N ILE A 43 9.70 16.64 -4.50
CA ILE A 43 8.77 15.57 -4.80
C ILE A 43 8.65 15.45 -6.31
N PHE A 44 8.86 14.25 -6.85
CA PHE A 44 8.71 13.99 -8.27
C PHE A 44 8.19 12.58 -8.54
N SER A 45 7.44 12.46 -9.62
CA SER A 45 6.96 11.16 -10.10
C SER A 45 8.04 10.43 -10.92
N TYR A 46 7.98 9.11 -10.92
CA TYR A 46 8.86 8.28 -11.74
C TYR A 46 8.11 7.03 -12.22
N ASN A 47 8.44 6.53 -13.40
CA ASN A 47 7.88 5.30 -13.96
C ASN A 47 6.34 5.21 -13.88
N ILE A 48 5.64 6.31 -14.16
CA ILE A 48 4.18 6.37 -14.15
C ILE A 48 3.64 5.26 -15.08
N ASN A 49 2.71 4.45 -14.59
CA ASN A 49 2.11 3.33 -15.31
C ASN A 49 3.11 2.34 -15.95
N SER A 50 4.39 2.38 -15.54
CA SER A 50 5.47 1.51 -16.03
C SER A 50 6.37 0.99 -14.92
N HIS A 51 5.93 1.11 -13.65
CA HIS A 51 6.68 0.65 -12.50
C HIS A 51 6.70 -0.89 -12.43
N ARG A 52 7.85 -1.46 -12.03
CA ARG A 52 8.04 -2.93 -11.94
C ARG A 52 6.98 -3.65 -11.10
N HIS A 53 6.45 -3.03 -10.04
CA HIS A 53 5.42 -3.62 -9.19
C HIS A 53 4.07 -3.78 -9.91
N LEU A 54 3.84 -3.14 -11.06
CA LEU A 54 2.63 -3.37 -11.83
C LEU A 54 2.47 -4.82 -12.27
N ALA A 55 3.58 -5.50 -12.61
CA ALA A 55 3.54 -6.92 -12.96
C ALA A 55 3.01 -7.79 -11.81
N GLU A 56 3.45 -7.50 -10.58
CA GLU A 56 3.00 -8.19 -9.36
C GLU A 56 1.54 -7.88 -9.04
N ILE A 57 1.14 -6.61 -9.22
CA ILE A 57 -0.25 -6.18 -9.03
C ILE A 57 -1.16 -6.90 -10.03
N TYR A 58 -0.80 -6.94 -11.31
CA TYR A 58 -1.60 -7.60 -12.35
C TYR A 58 -1.62 -9.13 -12.20
N GLN A 59 -0.56 -9.73 -11.66
CA GLN A 59 -0.56 -11.15 -11.32
C GLN A 59 -1.59 -11.47 -10.21
N SER A 60 -1.68 -10.59 -9.21
CA SER A 60 -2.62 -10.76 -8.10
C SER A 60 -4.05 -10.33 -8.46
N PHE A 61 -4.19 -9.36 -9.36
CA PHE A 61 -5.45 -8.73 -9.76
C PHE A 61 -5.51 -8.51 -11.29
N PRO A 62 -5.69 -9.58 -12.07
CA PRO A 62 -5.69 -9.48 -13.55
C PRO A 62 -6.71 -8.49 -14.10
N ASN A 63 -7.86 -8.37 -13.45
CA ASN A 63 -8.96 -7.48 -13.84
C ASN A 63 -8.65 -5.99 -13.69
N LEU A 64 -7.56 -5.62 -13.01
CA LEU A 64 -7.14 -4.22 -12.88
C LEU A 64 -6.29 -3.72 -14.04
N LYS A 65 -5.87 -4.59 -14.96
CA LYS A 65 -4.91 -4.24 -16.01
C LYS A 65 -5.33 -3.06 -16.89
N GLU A 66 -6.63 -2.93 -17.13
CA GLU A 66 -7.19 -1.88 -17.99
C GLU A 66 -7.73 -0.66 -17.20
N THR A 67 -7.88 -0.81 -15.88
CA THR A 67 -8.56 0.18 -15.03
C THR A 67 -7.67 0.79 -13.96
N LEU A 68 -6.44 0.29 -13.80
CA LEU A 68 -5.48 0.78 -12.81
C LEU A 68 -4.59 1.88 -13.38
N SER A 69 -4.58 3.02 -12.70
CA SER A 69 -3.52 4.03 -12.83
C SER A 69 -2.59 3.97 -11.63
N PHE A 70 -1.28 3.88 -11.85
CA PHE A 70 -0.28 3.82 -10.78
C PHE A 70 0.76 4.93 -10.93
N ILE A 71 0.82 5.80 -9.92
CA ILE A 71 1.66 7.00 -9.90
C ILE A 71 2.63 6.93 -8.71
N PRO A 72 3.82 6.35 -8.88
CA PRO A 72 4.83 6.37 -7.84
C PRO A 72 5.51 7.74 -7.75
N LEU A 73 5.67 8.23 -6.52
CA LEU A 73 6.32 9.49 -6.19
C LEU A 73 7.53 9.24 -5.28
N SER A 74 8.57 10.01 -5.49
CA SER A 74 9.69 10.15 -4.58
C SER A 74 9.37 11.27 -3.58
N GLY A 75 9.38 10.96 -2.29
CA GLY A 75 9.10 11.94 -1.25
C GLY A 75 10.35 12.50 -0.56
N PRO A 76 10.26 13.66 0.12
CA PRO A 76 11.36 14.34 0.79
C PRO A 76 11.64 13.78 2.20
N PHE A 77 11.52 12.47 2.38
CA PHE A 77 11.79 11.78 3.63
C PHE A 77 12.65 10.53 3.37
N SER A 78 13.29 10.02 4.43
CA SER A 78 14.22 8.90 4.30
C SER A 78 13.54 7.54 4.26
N ARG A 79 12.53 7.31 5.11
CA ARG A 79 11.92 5.98 5.32
C ARG A 79 10.41 6.05 5.21
N GLY A 80 9.85 4.97 4.66
CA GLY A 80 8.44 4.69 4.58
C GLY A 80 7.85 4.78 3.18
N ILE A 81 6.66 4.25 3.07
CA ILE A 81 5.76 4.38 1.91
C ILE A 81 4.41 4.83 2.44
N TYR A 82 3.85 5.86 1.82
CA TYR A 82 2.48 6.29 2.02
C TYR A 82 1.73 6.17 0.71
N LEU A 83 0.60 5.49 0.73
CA LEU A 83 -0.20 5.18 -0.44
C LEU A 83 -1.63 5.69 -0.26
N THR A 84 -2.17 6.30 -1.30
CA THR A 84 -3.59 6.58 -1.45
C THR A 84 -4.13 5.87 -2.69
N SER A 85 -5.23 5.14 -2.54
CA SER A 85 -5.92 4.46 -3.63
C SER A 85 -7.33 5.02 -3.75
N HIS A 86 -7.59 5.79 -4.79
CA HIS A 86 -8.91 6.25 -5.15
C HIS A 86 -9.63 5.15 -5.94
N ILE A 87 -10.81 4.77 -5.49
CA ILE A 87 -11.58 3.67 -6.05
C ILE A 87 -12.97 4.16 -6.40
N GLU A 88 -13.38 3.90 -7.65
CA GLU A 88 -14.74 4.06 -8.11
C GLU A 88 -15.33 2.66 -8.33
N THR A 89 -16.59 2.44 -7.89
CA THR A 89 -17.33 1.19 -8.04
C THR A 89 -18.55 1.39 -8.93
N PHE A 90 -19.02 0.31 -9.57
CA PHE A 90 -20.26 0.36 -10.36
C PHE A 90 -21.51 0.38 -9.47
N GLU A 91 -21.45 -0.35 -8.36
CA GLU A 91 -22.52 -0.47 -7.39
C GLU A 91 -22.25 0.38 -6.15
N ASP A 92 -23.31 0.75 -5.48
CA ASP A 92 -23.25 1.49 -4.24
C ASP A 92 -22.69 0.58 -3.13
N VAL A 93 -21.75 1.09 -2.37
CA VAL A 93 -21.16 0.41 -1.22
C VAL A 93 -21.33 1.28 0.02
N THR A 94 -21.48 0.65 1.19
CA THR A 94 -21.57 1.38 2.45
C THR A 94 -20.23 1.38 3.18
N HIS A 95 -20.01 2.40 3.99
CA HIS A 95 -18.83 2.46 4.88
C HIS A 95 -18.73 1.22 5.75
N GLU A 96 -19.85 0.78 6.32
CA GLU A 96 -19.92 -0.38 7.18
C GLU A 96 -19.51 -1.66 6.46
N SER A 97 -20.05 -1.91 5.25
CA SER A 97 -19.73 -3.12 4.47
C SER A 97 -18.25 -3.20 4.09
N LEU A 98 -17.65 -2.07 3.68
CA LEU A 98 -16.22 -2.03 3.34
C LEU A 98 -15.33 -2.16 4.57
N ASN A 99 -15.68 -1.51 5.68
CA ASN A 99 -14.93 -1.64 6.92
C ASN A 99 -14.96 -3.07 7.46
N LEU A 100 -16.13 -3.71 7.46
CA LEU A 100 -16.25 -5.12 7.82
C LEU A 100 -15.41 -6.03 6.90
N SER A 101 -15.41 -5.77 5.61
CA SER A 101 -14.60 -6.51 4.63
C SER A 101 -13.10 -6.36 4.89
N LEU A 102 -12.64 -5.15 5.24
CA LEU A 102 -11.24 -4.92 5.60
C LEU A 102 -10.88 -5.65 6.90
N VAL A 103 -11.71 -5.54 7.93
CA VAL A 103 -11.48 -6.22 9.21
C VAL A 103 -11.43 -7.73 9.02
N ASP A 104 -12.37 -8.32 8.29
CA ASP A 104 -12.40 -9.76 8.02
C ASP A 104 -11.19 -10.22 7.19
N CYS A 105 -10.79 -9.41 6.20
CA CYS A 105 -9.63 -9.70 5.36
C CYS A 105 -8.34 -9.81 6.16
N PHE A 106 -8.17 -8.98 7.18
CA PHE A 106 -6.92 -8.86 7.94
C PHE A 106 -6.96 -9.40 9.37
N LYS A 107 -8.07 -10.03 9.79
CA LYS A 107 -8.25 -10.54 11.16
C LYS A 107 -7.14 -11.49 11.65
N SER A 108 -6.47 -12.19 10.73
CA SER A 108 -5.36 -13.10 11.03
C SER A 108 -3.97 -12.51 10.73
N SER A 109 -3.89 -11.21 10.45
CA SER A 109 -2.63 -10.55 10.10
C SER A 109 -2.17 -9.66 11.26
N PRO A 110 -1.23 -10.11 12.11
CA PRO A 110 -0.88 -9.42 13.37
C PRO A 110 -0.28 -8.02 13.14
N PHE A 111 0.26 -7.77 11.96
CA PHE A 111 0.94 -6.51 11.63
C PHE A 111 0.11 -5.56 10.75
N ILE A 112 -1.16 -5.88 10.48
CA ILE A 112 -2.07 -4.98 9.77
C ILE A 112 -3.03 -4.35 10.79
N ARG A 113 -3.09 -3.01 10.81
CA ARG A 113 -3.97 -2.26 11.70
C ARG A 113 -4.94 -1.39 10.89
N ILE A 114 -6.24 -1.55 11.15
CA ILE A 114 -7.26 -0.66 10.58
C ILE A 114 -7.38 0.55 11.51
N GLN A 115 -7.20 1.74 10.98
CA GLN A 115 -7.15 3.00 11.73
C GLN A 115 -8.17 4.00 11.18
N ASN A 116 -8.54 4.99 11.98
CA ASN A 116 -9.39 6.10 11.50
C ASN A 116 -8.62 7.03 10.54
N ASN A 117 -7.31 7.13 10.71
CA ASN A 117 -6.40 7.85 9.81
C ASN A 117 -5.02 7.19 9.82
N THR A 118 -4.30 7.33 8.73
CA THR A 118 -2.93 6.82 8.61
C THR A 118 -1.91 7.96 8.74
N LYS A 119 -0.82 7.70 9.46
CA LYS A 119 0.34 8.60 9.56
C LYS A 119 1.61 7.79 9.42
N LEU A 120 2.47 8.19 8.49
CA LEU A 120 3.74 7.50 8.23
C LEU A 120 4.63 7.39 9.48
N SER A 121 4.64 8.41 10.33
CA SER A 121 5.40 8.42 11.59
C SER A 121 4.99 7.31 12.57
N ASN A 122 3.78 6.78 12.48
CA ASN A 122 3.28 5.73 13.38
C ASN A 122 3.82 4.34 13.04
N VAL A 123 4.36 4.15 11.85
CA VAL A 123 4.80 2.86 11.32
C VAL A 123 6.29 2.80 11.01
N VAL A 124 6.96 3.93 10.84
CA VAL A 124 8.41 3.97 10.59
C VAL A 124 9.18 3.30 11.73
N GLY A 125 10.07 2.37 11.39
CA GLY A 125 10.84 1.56 12.31
C GLY A 125 10.11 0.33 12.86
N SER A 126 8.87 0.09 12.43
CA SER A 126 8.07 -1.07 12.86
C SER A 126 7.67 -1.97 11.70
N ASN A 127 7.17 -3.17 12.03
CA ASN A 127 6.61 -4.10 11.05
C ASN A 127 5.10 -3.89 10.81
N TYR A 128 4.53 -2.79 11.30
CA TYR A 128 3.12 -2.50 11.10
C TYR A 128 2.85 -1.86 9.73
N CYS A 129 1.66 -2.16 9.20
CA CYS A 129 1.01 -1.44 8.12
C CYS A 129 -0.32 -0.91 8.63
N ASP A 130 -0.48 0.40 8.63
CA ASP A 130 -1.74 1.05 8.97
C ASP A 130 -2.56 1.28 7.70
N ILE A 131 -3.86 1.01 7.79
CA ILE A 131 -4.82 1.19 6.70
C ILE A 131 -5.99 2.03 7.23
N SER A 132 -6.44 3.00 6.46
CA SER A 132 -7.66 3.75 6.73
C SER A 132 -8.56 3.85 5.50
N LEU A 133 -9.82 4.14 5.72
CA LEU A 133 -10.86 4.22 4.71
C LEU A 133 -11.62 5.53 4.85
N SER A 134 -11.71 6.27 3.74
CA SER A 134 -12.47 7.52 3.65
C SER A 134 -13.47 7.45 2.50
N PHE A 135 -14.67 8.01 2.69
CA PHE A 135 -15.74 8.03 1.71
C PHE A 135 -16.01 9.44 1.23
N ASN A 136 -16.19 9.60 -0.08
CA ASN A 136 -16.80 10.79 -0.66
C ASN A 136 -18.32 10.60 -0.82
N ASP A 137 -18.70 9.42 -1.33
CA ASP A 137 -20.09 8.98 -1.53
C ASP A 137 -20.14 7.45 -1.60
N GLN A 138 -21.30 6.89 -1.98
CA GLN A 138 -21.50 5.43 -2.02
C GLN A 138 -20.71 4.69 -3.11
N ARG A 139 -20.10 5.42 -4.06
CA ARG A 139 -19.31 4.82 -5.16
C ARG A 139 -17.86 5.23 -5.17
N HIS A 140 -17.51 6.32 -4.48
CA HIS A 140 -16.17 6.86 -4.48
C HIS A 140 -15.60 6.83 -3.06
N PHE A 141 -14.53 6.10 -2.89
CA PHE A 141 -13.84 6.03 -1.63
C PHE A 141 -12.31 5.98 -1.81
N VAL A 142 -11.62 6.27 -0.75
CA VAL A 142 -10.16 6.26 -0.69
C VAL A 142 -9.72 5.27 0.36
N VAL A 143 -8.82 4.37 -0.03
CA VAL A 143 -8.06 3.54 0.90
C VAL A 143 -6.68 4.16 1.02
N GLU A 144 -6.28 4.49 2.24
CA GLU A 144 -4.94 4.93 2.54
C GLU A 144 -4.18 3.80 3.23
N ALA A 145 -2.89 3.68 2.95
CA ALA A 145 -2.03 2.74 3.65
C ALA A 145 -0.64 3.33 3.85
N CYS A 146 -0.01 3.02 4.97
CA CYS A 146 1.37 3.38 5.19
C CYS A 146 2.15 2.26 5.91
N LEU A 147 3.43 2.16 5.59
CA LEU A 147 4.34 1.17 6.16
C LEU A 147 5.80 1.66 6.10
N ASP A 148 6.66 1.02 6.88
CA ASP A 148 8.11 1.21 6.74
C ASP A 148 8.63 0.36 5.57
N ASN A 149 9.23 1.01 4.58
CA ASN A 149 9.71 0.35 3.37
C ASN A 149 10.91 -0.60 3.58
N LEU A 150 11.66 -0.47 4.67
CA LEU A 150 12.80 -1.32 5.01
C LEU A 150 12.43 -2.44 5.99
N VAL A 151 11.39 -2.26 6.79
CA VAL A 151 10.91 -3.28 7.73
C VAL A 151 9.74 -4.05 7.10
N LYS A 152 8.51 -3.53 7.16
CA LYS A 152 7.32 -4.20 6.60
C LYS A 152 7.43 -4.40 5.09
N GLY A 153 8.06 -3.46 4.37
CA GLY A 153 8.30 -3.56 2.93
C GLY A 153 9.48 -4.46 2.53
N ALA A 154 10.30 -4.93 3.47
CA ALA A 154 11.49 -5.73 3.17
C ALA A 154 11.81 -6.76 4.27
N SER A 155 12.67 -6.42 5.25
CA SER A 155 13.21 -7.38 6.22
C SER A 155 12.15 -7.99 7.13
N GLY A 156 11.21 -7.19 7.63
CA GLY A 156 10.13 -7.68 8.49
C GLY A 156 9.19 -8.64 7.75
N ASN A 157 8.85 -8.33 6.50
CA ASN A 157 8.05 -9.24 5.67
C ASN A 157 8.80 -10.56 5.38
N ALA A 158 10.13 -10.51 5.22
CA ALA A 158 10.93 -11.72 5.04
C ALA A 158 10.90 -12.60 6.30
N VAL A 159 10.95 -12.00 7.49
CA VAL A 159 10.81 -12.74 8.77
C VAL A 159 9.40 -13.33 8.91
N GLU A 160 8.35 -12.57 8.59
CA GLU A 160 6.98 -13.11 8.59
C GLU A 160 6.85 -14.33 7.66
N CYS A 161 7.38 -14.23 6.44
CA CYS A 161 7.38 -15.36 5.50
C CYS A 161 8.14 -16.57 6.05
N MET A 162 9.28 -16.34 6.68
CA MET A 162 10.05 -17.39 7.34
C MET A 162 9.24 -18.05 8.46
N ASN A 163 8.61 -17.24 9.32
CA ASN A 163 7.80 -17.76 10.42
C ASN A 163 6.63 -18.61 9.90
N ILE A 164 5.95 -18.18 8.85
CA ILE A 164 4.88 -18.95 8.21
C ILE A 164 5.40 -20.28 7.64
N ILE A 165 6.55 -20.29 6.96
CA ILE A 165 7.13 -21.49 6.35
C ILE A 165 7.52 -22.53 7.41
N PHE A 166 8.01 -22.08 8.56
CA PHE A 166 8.46 -22.92 9.65
C PHE A 166 7.39 -23.16 10.73
N ASP A 167 6.14 -22.76 10.46
CA ASP A 167 5.01 -22.88 11.40
C ASP A 167 5.29 -22.25 12.78
N LEU A 168 5.97 -21.10 12.76
CA LEU A 168 6.24 -20.28 13.92
C LEU A 168 5.20 -19.17 14.07
N ASP A 169 5.06 -18.63 15.28
CA ASP A 169 4.20 -17.47 15.49
C ASP A 169 4.71 -16.29 14.64
N GLN A 170 3.82 -15.69 13.85
CA GLN A 170 4.18 -14.59 12.95
C GLN A 170 4.65 -13.34 13.70
N SER A 171 4.30 -13.20 14.98
CA SER A 171 4.65 -12.06 15.83
C SER A 171 6.02 -12.19 16.52
N LEU A 172 6.68 -13.33 16.37
CA LEU A 172 8.06 -13.53 16.81
C LEU A 172 9.06 -12.90 15.80
#